data_ec0f43216e6915cf3dbd17e9dc4f7bbf
#
_entry.id   ec0f43216e6915cf3dbd17e9dc4f7bbf
#
_cell.length_a   1.000
_cell.length_b   1.000
_cell.length_c   1.000
_cell.angle_alpha   90.00
_cell.angle_beta   90.00
_cell.angle_gamma   90.00
#
_symmetry.space_group_name_H-M   'P 1'
#
loop_
_entity.id
_entity.type
_entity.pdbx_description
1 polymer ?
#
loop_
_entity_poly.entity_id
_entity_poly.type
_entity_poly.pdbx_seq_one_letter_code
_entity_poly.pdbx_strand_id
1 'polypeptide(L)'
;MSYFKGKTVIVTGASSGIGEASAKEFLLQGAKVILVARSESKMNDSFKDFNQDSYSIYPFDLTNLDDIDFFTKMLIKKEGPIDILFNNAGVSQFGYFEESDLSVLDKIMELDFFSVVQFTKSILPHIIAKKSGQIVTNTSVAGLVGSRSRSFYSSAKFALHGFFDSVRSEIIEHNVHVTLIAPGRVATDVGKNALTANGEPYGRNDRGHNKGLTSTQAARRILSAIKSKKREAVIAKWNDIAWLAVYIRKLAPRLYFFLARRIVA
;
A
#
# COMPACT_ATOMS: atom_id res chain seq x y z
N MET A 1 14.99 2.60 -22.78
CA MET A 1 13.55 2.85 -22.61
C MET A 1 13.18 2.63 -21.14
N SER A 2 12.21 3.40 -20.60
CA SER A 2 11.73 3.16 -19.22
C SER A 2 11.05 1.80 -19.13
N TYR A 3 11.24 1.09 -17.99
CA TYR A 3 10.60 -0.19 -17.70
C TYR A 3 9.07 -0.12 -17.71
N PHE A 4 8.51 1.04 -17.36
CA PHE A 4 7.07 1.25 -17.23
C PHE A 4 6.41 1.78 -18.51
N LYS A 5 7.19 2.15 -19.53
CA LYS A 5 6.63 2.68 -20.78
C LYS A 5 5.67 1.68 -21.43
N GLY A 6 4.44 2.13 -21.68
CA GLY A 6 3.37 1.34 -22.30
C GLY A 6 2.73 0.28 -21.37
N LYS A 7 3.08 0.23 -20.08
CA LYS A 7 2.42 -0.64 -19.11
C LYS A 7 1.15 0.01 -18.55
N THR A 8 0.12 -0.79 -18.35
CA THR A 8 -1.10 -0.37 -17.66
C THR A 8 -1.01 -0.73 -16.17
N VAL A 9 -1.15 0.27 -15.31
CA VAL A 9 -0.97 0.16 -13.86
C VAL A 9 -2.24 0.60 -13.13
N ILE A 10 -2.82 -0.27 -12.30
CA ILE A 10 -3.86 0.13 -11.35
C ILE A 10 -3.18 0.60 -10.06
N VAL A 11 -3.58 1.77 -9.56
CA VAL A 11 -3.14 2.29 -8.27
C VAL A 11 -4.36 2.55 -7.39
N THR A 12 -4.50 1.80 -6.29
CA THR A 12 -5.53 2.06 -5.29
C THR A 12 -5.06 3.09 -4.27
N GLY A 13 -5.98 3.91 -3.73
CA GLY A 13 -5.62 5.02 -2.84
C GLY A 13 -4.85 6.12 -3.57
N ALA A 14 -5.15 6.35 -4.84
CA ALA A 14 -4.42 7.27 -5.72
C ALA A 14 -4.66 8.77 -5.43
N SER A 15 -5.57 9.12 -4.53
CA SER A 15 -5.97 10.51 -4.26
C SER A 15 -5.05 11.25 -3.29
N SER A 16 -4.04 10.59 -2.69
CA SER A 16 -3.14 11.23 -1.73
C SER A 16 -1.87 10.40 -1.46
N GLY A 17 -0.89 11.05 -0.83
CA GLY A 17 0.26 10.41 -0.20
C GLY A 17 1.13 9.57 -1.13
N ILE A 18 1.43 8.32 -0.71
CA ILE A 18 2.28 7.39 -1.49
C ILE A 18 1.59 6.99 -2.79
N GLY A 19 0.28 6.75 -2.77
CA GLY A 19 -0.48 6.35 -3.96
C GLY A 19 -0.46 7.40 -5.04
N GLU A 20 -0.79 8.65 -4.69
CA GLU A 20 -0.73 9.79 -5.60
C GLU A 20 0.68 9.98 -6.18
N ALA A 21 1.69 10.02 -5.30
CA ALA A 21 3.08 10.23 -5.73
C ALA A 21 3.58 9.08 -6.62
N SER A 22 3.19 7.83 -6.34
CA SER A 22 3.55 6.68 -7.17
C SER A 22 2.85 6.71 -8.52
N ALA A 23 1.58 7.09 -8.55
CA ALA A 23 0.84 7.25 -9.80
C ALA A 23 1.48 8.31 -10.70
N LYS A 24 1.86 9.46 -10.13
CA LYS A 24 2.61 10.51 -10.87
C LYS A 24 3.96 9.99 -11.39
N GLU A 25 4.72 9.28 -10.60
CA GLU A 25 6.02 8.70 -11.04
C GLU A 25 5.82 7.63 -12.13
N PHE A 26 4.74 6.83 -12.11
CA PHE A 26 4.39 5.91 -13.19
C PHE A 26 4.09 6.65 -14.50
N LEU A 27 3.28 7.70 -14.43
CA LEU A 27 2.96 8.56 -15.59
C LEU A 27 4.21 9.20 -16.19
N LEU A 28 5.09 9.78 -15.36
CA LEU A 28 6.36 10.36 -15.79
C LEU A 28 7.28 9.33 -16.48
N GLN A 29 7.12 8.05 -16.19
CA GLN A 29 7.86 6.96 -16.83
C GLN A 29 7.14 6.33 -18.01
N GLY A 30 6.01 6.92 -18.46
CA GLY A 30 5.29 6.54 -19.67
C GLY A 30 4.34 5.36 -19.50
N ALA A 31 3.89 5.07 -18.28
CA ALA A 31 2.81 4.13 -18.03
C ALA A 31 1.45 4.77 -18.28
N LYS A 32 0.43 3.95 -18.59
CA LYS A 32 -0.98 4.30 -18.46
C LYS A 32 -1.42 3.95 -17.04
N VAL A 33 -2.06 4.88 -16.33
CA VAL A 33 -2.40 4.69 -14.92
C VAL A 33 -3.91 4.77 -14.69
N ILE A 34 -4.45 3.74 -14.06
CA ILE A 34 -5.84 3.65 -13.62
C ILE A 34 -5.85 4.06 -12.13
N LEU A 35 -6.44 5.23 -11.86
CA LEU A 35 -6.50 5.85 -10.55
C LEU A 35 -7.78 5.42 -9.83
N VAL A 36 -7.66 4.69 -8.73
CA VAL A 36 -8.80 4.22 -7.94
C VAL A 36 -8.76 4.82 -6.54
N ALA A 37 -9.74 5.63 -6.17
CA ALA A 37 -9.93 6.19 -4.84
C ALA A 37 -11.34 6.77 -4.70
N ARG A 38 -11.77 7.11 -3.47
CA ARG A 38 -13.12 7.65 -3.23
C ARG A 38 -13.32 9.06 -3.78
N SER A 39 -12.29 9.91 -3.69
CA SER A 39 -12.41 11.34 -4.03
C SER A 39 -11.99 11.61 -5.47
N GLU A 40 -12.99 11.69 -6.35
CA GLU A 40 -12.80 12.07 -7.75
C GLU A 40 -12.19 13.46 -7.89
N SER A 41 -12.70 14.44 -7.13
CA SER A 41 -12.23 15.83 -7.19
C SER A 41 -10.74 15.94 -6.87
N LYS A 42 -10.26 15.26 -5.81
CA LYS A 42 -8.83 15.25 -5.47
C LYS A 42 -7.98 14.63 -6.57
N MET A 43 -8.45 13.55 -7.21
CA MET A 43 -7.72 12.94 -8.33
C MET A 43 -7.69 13.89 -9.54
N ASN A 44 -8.82 14.50 -9.90
CA ASN A 44 -8.89 15.48 -10.98
C ASN A 44 -7.89 16.64 -10.74
N ASP A 45 -7.90 17.22 -9.54
CA ASP A 45 -6.99 18.34 -9.20
C ASP A 45 -5.52 17.92 -9.23
N SER A 46 -5.21 16.72 -8.71
CA SER A 46 -3.83 16.24 -8.61
C SER A 46 -3.21 15.85 -9.95
N PHE A 47 -4.01 15.44 -10.94
CA PHE A 47 -3.52 14.90 -12.20
C PHE A 47 -3.82 15.77 -13.42
N LYS A 48 -4.47 16.94 -13.26
CA LYS A 48 -4.89 17.84 -14.35
C LYS A 48 -3.76 18.26 -15.29
N ASP A 49 -2.52 18.30 -14.82
CA ASP A 49 -1.34 18.72 -15.61
C ASP A 49 -0.72 17.57 -16.39
N PHE A 50 -1.22 16.33 -16.26
CA PHE A 50 -0.79 15.19 -17.07
C PHE A 50 -1.67 15.02 -18.30
N ASN A 51 -1.10 14.37 -19.32
CA ASN A 51 -1.88 14.04 -20.53
C ASN A 51 -3.06 13.14 -20.14
N GLN A 52 -4.27 13.57 -20.47
CA GLN A 52 -5.52 12.87 -20.12
C GLN A 52 -5.61 11.46 -20.73
N ASP A 53 -4.97 11.21 -21.87
CA ASP A 53 -4.93 9.89 -22.49
C ASP A 53 -4.04 8.90 -21.71
N SER A 54 -3.21 9.39 -20.79
CA SER A 54 -2.29 8.57 -20.01
C SER A 54 -2.87 8.05 -18.70
N TYR A 55 -4.03 8.52 -18.27
CA TYR A 55 -4.67 8.05 -17.04
C TYR A 55 -6.19 8.01 -17.16
N SER A 56 -6.79 7.22 -16.28
CA SER A 56 -8.25 7.15 -16.12
C SER A 56 -8.59 7.20 -14.62
N ILE A 57 -9.65 7.92 -14.28
CA ILE A 57 -10.11 8.11 -12.89
C ILE A 57 -11.35 7.25 -12.66
N TYR A 58 -11.32 6.48 -11.57
CA TYR A 58 -12.41 5.64 -11.13
C TYR A 58 -12.70 5.87 -9.65
N PRO A 59 -13.72 6.67 -9.33
CA PRO A 59 -14.20 6.82 -7.97
C PRO A 59 -14.77 5.49 -7.46
N PHE A 60 -14.15 4.94 -6.41
CA PHE A 60 -14.62 3.69 -5.81
C PHE A 60 -14.20 3.59 -4.34
N ASP A 61 -15.14 3.14 -3.48
CA ASP A 61 -14.84 2.81 -2.09
C ASP A 61 -14.53 1.33 -1.96
N LEU A 62 -13.29 1.04 -1.61
CA LEU A 62 -12.80 -0.34 -1.50
C LEU A 62 -13.42 -1.11 -0.32
N THR A 63 -14.11 -0.44 0.60
CA THR A 63 -14.87 -1.09 1.67
C THR A 63 -16.20 -1.69 1.18
N ASN A 64 -16.65 -1.32 -0.01
CA ASN A 64 -17.77 -1.98 -0.69
C ASN A 64 -17.32 -3.33 -1.27
N LEU A 65 -17.06 -4.29 -0.40
CA LEU A 65 -16.45 -5.57 -0.76
C LEU A 65 -17.26 -6.33 -1.81
N ASP A 66 -18.58 -6.32 -1.71
CA ASP A 66 -19.49 -7.02 -2.62
C ASP A 66 -19.42 -6.51 -4.07
N ASP A 67 -19.07 -5.23 -4.24
CA ASP A 67 -18.99 -4.58 -5.55
C ASP A 67 -17.61 -4.75 -6.23
N ILE A 68 -16.58 -5.17 -5.51
CA ILE A 68 -15.20 -5.25 -6.02
C ILE A 68 -15.11 -6.12 -7.28
N ASP A 69 -15.75 -7.27 -7.29
CA ASP A 69 -15.68 -8.20 -8.44
C ASP A 69 -16.32 -7.59 -9.70
N PHE A 70 -17.47 -6.98 -9.56
CA PHE A 70 -18.12 -6.28 -10.67
C PHE A 70 -17.27 -5.09 -11.16
N PHE A 71 -16.77 -4.29 -10.22
CA PHE A 71 -15.94 -3.13 -10.51
C PHE A 71 -14.65 -3.50 -11.26
N THR A 72 -13.94 -4.52 -10.81
CA THR A 72 -12.69 -4.96 -11.45
C THR A 72 -12.91 -5.56 -12.83
N LYS A 73 -13.98 -6.33 -13.04
CA LYS A 73 -14.38 -6.82 -14.36
C LYS A 73 -14.69 -5.69 -15.32
N MET A 74 -15.38 -4.65 -14.86
CA MET A 74 -15.63 -3.44 -15.63
C MET A 74 -14.33 -2.73 -15.99
N LEU A 75 -13.40 -2.57 -15.05
CA LEU A 75 -12.09 -1.98 -15.31
C LEU A 75 -11.32 -2.73 -16.39
N ILE A 76 -11.21 -4.06 -16.28
CA ILE A 76 -10.50 -4.91 -17.25
C ILE A 76 -11.13 -4.76 -18.64
N LYS A 77 -12.47 -4.79 -18.72
CA LYS A 77 -13.19 -4.64 -19.99
C LYS A 77 -12.93 -3.30 -20.67
N LYS A 78 -12.84 -2.22 -19.89
CA LYS A 78 -12.71 -0.84 -20.41
C LYS A 78 -11.26 -0.45 -20.70
N GLU A 79 -10.33 -0.82 -19.83
CA GLU A 79 -8.95 -0.36 -19.85
C GLU A 79 -8.01 -1.35 -20.55
N GLY A 80 -8.44 -2.58 -20.75
CA GLY A 80 -7.65 -3.63 -21.37
C GLY A 80 -6.70 -4.34 -20.40
N PRO A 81 -5.61 -4.90 -20.93
CA PRO A 81 -4.72 -5.74 -20.14
C PRO A 81 -3.98 -4.96 -19.06
N ILE A 82 -4.08 -5.45 -17.82
CA ILE A 82 -3.39 -4.90 -16.66
C ILE A 82 -2.00 -5.53 -16.52
N ASP A 83 -0.97 -4.70 -16.37
CA ASP A 83 0.42 -5.14 -16.15
C ASP A 83 0.81 -5.14 -14.68
N ILE A 84 0.34 -4.15 -13.92
CA ILE A 84 0.70 -3.98 -12.53
C ILE A 84 -0.55 -3.61 -11.73
N LEU A 85 -0.81 -4.35 -10.67
CA LEU A 85 -1.74 -3.98 -9.62
C LEU A 85 -0.93 -3.42 -8.45
N PHE A 86 -1.12 -2.15 -8.10
CA PHE A 86 -0.55 -1.55 -6.90
C PHE A 86 -1.65 -1.34 -5.84
N ASN A 87 -1.80 -2.31 -4.94
CA ASN A 87 -2.62 -2.23 -3.75
C ASN A 87 -1.95 -1.28 -2.74
N ASN A 88 -2.42 -0.04 -2.68
CA ASN A 88 -1.83 0.97 -1.81
C ASN A 88 -2.85 1.62 -0.86
N ALA A 89 -4.14 1.56 -1.14
CA ALA A 89 -5.15 2.08 -0.22
C ALA A 89 -5.00 1.48 1.18
N GLY A 90 -5.28 2.28 2.20
CA GLY A 90 -5.22 1.84 3.58
C GLY A 90 -5.35 3.00 4.56
N VAL A 91 -5.62 2.66 5.81
CA VAL A 91 -5.75 3.59 6.94
C VAL A 91 -4.91 3.10 8.11
N SER A 92 -4.33 4.01 8.87
CA SER A 92 -3.54 3.68 10.06
C SER A 92 -4.40 3.75 11.33
N GLN A 93 -3.84 3.31 12.45
CA GLN A 93 -4.43 3.44 13.79
C GLN A 93 -3.52 4.25 14.71
N PHE A 94 -4.12 4.95 15.66
CA PHE A 94 -3.43 5.56 16.79
C PHE A 94 -4.31 5.48 18.05
N GLY A 95 -4.20 4.37 18.78
CA GLY A 95 -4.94 4.09 20.02
C GLY A 95 -4.36 2.87 20.73
N TYR A 96 -4.38 2.86 22.06
CA TYR A 96 -4.00 1.68 22.83
C TYR A 96 -5.05 0.59 22.69
N PHE A 97 -4.63 -0.67 22.72
CA PHE A 97 -5.52 -1.81 22.54
C PHE A 97 -6.64 -1.84 23.58
N GLU A 98 -6.31 -1.59 24.83
CA GLU A 98 -7.24 -1.60 25.98
C GLU A 98 -8.33 -0.52 25.89
N GLU A 99 -8.08 0.56 25.13
CA GLU A 99 -8.99 1.69 24.95
C GLU A 99 -9.75 1.61 23.61
N SER A 100 -9.33 0.71 22.72
CA SER A 100 -9.81 0.70 21.33
C SER A 100 -11.07 -0.16 21.18
N ASP A 101 -12.08 0.42 20.54
CA ASP A 101 -13.30 -0.29 20.14
C ASP A 101 -12.99 -1.36 19.08
N LEU A 102 -13.58 -2.53 19.17
CA LEU A 102 -13.40 -3.59 18.17
C LEU A 102 -13.92 -3.19 16.79
N SER A 103 -14.88 -2.28 16.70
CA SER A 103 -15.33 -1.72 15.42
C SER A 103 -14.21 -1.01 14.64
N VAL A 104 -13.16 -0.53 15.31
CA VAL A 104 -11.97 0.03 14.66
C VAL A 104 -11.13 -1.08 14.03
N LEU A 105 -11.05 -2.26 14.68
CA LEU A 105 -10.42 -3.44 14.07
C LEU A 105 -11.13 -3.83 12.79
N ASP A 106 -12.48 -3.90 12.82
CA ASP A 106 -13.28 -4.28 11.65
C ASP A 106 -13.02 -3.33 10.48
N LYS A 107 -13.09 -2.00 10.70
CA LYS A 107 -12.81 -0.98 9.68
C LYS A 107 -11.40 -1.11 9.07
N ILE A 108 -10.40 -1.38 9.91
CA ILE A 108 -9.01 -1.53 9.47
C ILE A 108 -8.86 -2.82 8.67
N MET A 109 -9.38 -3.94 9.16
CA MET A 109 -9.30 -5.22 8.45
C MET A 109 -10.04 -5.18 7.13
N GLU A 110 -11.19 -4.53 7.08
CA GLU A 110 -11.98 -4.37 5.87
C GLU A 110 -11.20 -3.64 4.77
N LEU A 111 -10.64 -2.46 5.09
CA LEU A 111 -9.91 -1.66 4.10
C LEU A 111 -8.49 -2.18 3.85
N ASP A 112 -7.73 -2.53 4.89
CA ASP A 112 -6.29 -2.79 4.79
C ASP A 112 -5.96 -4.25 4.47
N PHE A 113 -6.93 -5.17 4.60
CA PHE A 113 -6.74 -6.60 4.33
C PHE A 113 -7.80 -7.18 3.39
N PHE A 114 -9.08 -7.21 3.76
CA PHE A 114 -10.11 -7.88 2.97
C PHE A 114 -10.29 -7.25 1.60
N SER A 115 -10.31 -5.92 1.50
CA SER A 115 -10.38 -5.23 0.21
C SER A 115 -9.21 -5.57 -0.70
N VAL A 116 -7.99 -5.62 -0.14
CA VAL A 116 -6.76 -5.96 -0.87
C VAL A 116 -6.80 -7.40 -1.38
N VAL A 117 -7.23 -8.34 -0.52
CA VAL A 117 -7.39 -9.76 -0.89
C VAL A 117 -8.41 -9.91 -2.02
N GLN A 118 -9.58 -9.30 -1.87
CA GLN A 118 -10.66 -9.44 -2.83
C GLN A 118 -10.34 -8.77 -4.17
N PHE A 119 -9.77 -7.57 -4.13
CA PHE A 119 -9.34 -6.86 -5.35
C PHE A 119 -8.26 -7.66 -6.09
N THR A 120 -7.28 -8.20 -5.35
CA THR A 120 -6.25 -9.07 -5.91
C THR A 120 -6.86 -10.34 -6.50
N LYS A 121 -7.76 -11.02 -5.79
CA LYS A 121 -8.43 -12.24 -6.25
C LYS A 121 -9.18 -12.02 -7.57
N SER A 122 -9.83 -10.88 -7.72
CA SER A 122 -10.60 -10.55 -8.91
C SER A 122 -9.72 -10.19 -10.12
N ILE A 123 -8.57 -9.54 -9.90
CA ILE A 123 -7.61 -9.17 -10.97
C ILE A 123 -6.67 -10.33 -11.34
N LEU A 124 -6.31 -11.20 -10.39
CA LEU A 124 -5.29 -12.23 -10.55
C LEU A 124 -5.52 -13.18 -11.72
N PRO A 125 -6.74 -13.73 -11.98
CA PRO A 125 -6.99 -14.61 -13.12
C PRO A 125 -6.63 -13.96 -14.45
N HIS A 126 -6.91 -12.65 -14.59
CA HIS A 126 -6.57 -11.88 -15.79
C HIS A 126 -5.05 -11.76 -15.99
N ILE A 127 -4.31 -11.47 -14.90
CA ILE A 127 -2.84 -11.39 -14.95
C ILE A 127 -2.23 -12.76 -15.26
N ILE A 128 -2.76 -13.84 -14.67
CA ILE A 128 -2.32 -15.21 -14.93
C ILE A 128 -2.54 -15.60 -16.40
N ALA A 129 -3.73 -15.32 -16.96
CA ALA A 129 -4.04 -15.61 -18.36
C ALA A 129 -3.09 -14.90 -19.33
N LYS A 130 -2.62 -13.71 -18.98
CA LYS A 130 -1.62 -12.95 -19.72
C LYS A 130 -0.21 -13.53 -19.60
N LYS A 131 0.07 -14.41 -18.64
CA LYS A 131 1.39 -15.00 -18.32
C LYS A 131 2.47 -13.95 -18.07
N SER A 132 2.08 -12.76 -17.61
CA SER A 132 3.00 -11.68 -17.25
C SER A 132 2.30 -10.64 -16.41
N GLY A 133 2.96 -10.15 -15.36
CA GLY A 133 2.48 -9.04 -14.56
C GLY A 133 3.08 -8.99 -13.16
N GLN A 134 2.65 -8.00 -12.41
CA GLN A 134 3.09 -7.80 -11.03
C GLN A 134 1.92 -7.41 -10.13
N ILE A 135 1.92 -8.00 -8.94
CA ILE A 135 1.09 -7.58 -7.82
C ILE A 135 2.02 -6.92 -6.81
N VAL A 136 1.77 -5.67 -6.54
CA VAL A 136 2.53 -4.85 -5.59
C VAL A 136 1.60 -4.47 -4.46
N THR A 137 1.99 -4.72 -3.22
CA THR A 137 1.15 -4.38 -2.07
C THR A 137 1.91 -3.52 -1.09
N ASN A 138 1.34 -2.36 -0.81
CA ASN A 138 1.84 -1.44 0.20
C ASN A 138 1.43 -1.93 1.59
N THR A 139 2.37 -2.54 2.30
CA THR A 139 2.24 -2.96 3.69
C THR A 139 2.71 -1.84 4.62
N SER A 140 3.56 -2.11 5.55
CA SER A 140 4.23 -1.15 6.44
C SER A 140 5.37 -1.85 7.17
N VAL A 141 6.32 -1.09 7.69
CA VAL A 141 7.23 -1.62 8.73
C VAL A 141 6.44 -2.15 9.93
N ALA A 142 5.25 -1.60 10.22
CA ALA A 142 4.34 -2.14 11.24
C ALA A 142 3.79 -3.54 10.91
N GLY A 143 3.91 -4.01 9.67
CA GLY A 143 3.64 -5.38 9.24
C GLY A 143 4.84 -6.33 9.36
N LEU A 144 6.00 -5.81 9.71
CA LEU A 144 7.23 -6.59 9.96
C LEU A 144 7.62 -6.58 11.43
N VAL A 145 7.29 -5.50 12.14
CA VAL A 145 7.50 -5.33 13.57
C VAL A 145 6.28 -4.64 14.19
N GLY A 146 5.71 -5.21 15.24
CA GLY A 146 4.56 -4.61 15.93
C GLY A 146 4.92 -3.23 16.48
N SER A 147 4.01 -2.27 16.32
CA SER A 147 4.17 -0.89 16.80
C SER A 147 3.20 -0.61 17.93
N ARG A 148 3.65 0.09 18.98
CA ARG A 148 2.81 0.54 20.07
C ARG A 148 1.68 1.41 19.54
N SER A 149 0.49 1.35 20.15
CA SER A 149 -0.73 2.07 19.77
C SER A 149 -1.23 1.82 18.33
N ARG A 150 -0.79 0.71 17.70
CA ARG A 150 -1.14 0.34 16.32
C ARG A 150 -1.43 -1.17 16.20
N SER A 151 -1.96 -1.79 17.24
CA SER A 151 -2.18 -3.24 17.27
C SER A 151 -3.04 -3.75 16.12
N PHE A 152 -4.18 -3.12 15.84
CA PHE A 152 -5.09 -3.51 14.76
C PHE A 152 -4.47 -3.27 13.38
N TYR A 153 -3.85 -2.10 13.20
CA TYR A 153 -3.12 -1.79 11.96
C TYR A 153 -1.96 -2.75 11.70
N SER A 154 -1.15 -3.02 12.74
CA SER A 154 -0.08 -4.00 12.63
C SER A 154 -0.61 -5.38 12.24
N SER A 155 -1.71 -5.83 12.86
CA SER A 155 -2.33 -7.12 12.55
C SER A 155 -2.73 -7.23 11.08
N ALA A 156 -3.43 -6.22 10.54
CA ALA A 156 -3.80 -6.20 9.12
C ALA A 156 -2.57 -6.23 8.20
N LYS A 157 -1.53 -5.43 8.52
CA LYS A 157 -0.31 -5.39 7.71
C LYS A 157 0.53 -6.67 7.82
N PHE A 158 0.55 -7.36 8.96
CA PHE A 158 1.15 -8.70 9.10
C PHE A 158 0.37 -9.76 8.32
N ALA A 159 -0.97 -9.69 8.34
CA ALA A 159 -1.82 -10.60 7.57
C ALA A 159 -1.51 -10.54 6.07
N LEU A 160 -1.25 -9.34 5.52
CA LEU A 160 -0.83 -9.18 4.12
C LEU A 160 0.47 -9.92 3.82
N HIS A 161 1.47 -9.94 4.73
CA HIS A 161 2.72 -10.67 4.51
C HIS A 161 2.45 -12.17 4.40
N GLY A 162 1.71 -12.76 5.35
CA GLY A 162 1.37 -14.18 5.31
C GLY A 162 0.55 -14.56 4.05
N PHE A 163 -0.45 -13.74 3.72
CA PHE A 163 -1.28 -13.95 2.55
C PHE A 163 -0.47 -13.92 1.24
N PHE A 164 0.32 -12.87 1.01
CA PHE A 164 1.06 -12.73 -0.24
C PHE A 164 2.27 -13.65 -0.35
N ASP A 165 2.84 -14.12 0.76
CA ASP A 165 3.88 -15.16 0.74
C ASP A 165 3.29 -16.50 0.25
N SER A 166 2.07 -16.84 0.65
CA SER A 166 1.33 -18.00 0.14
C SER A 166 0.97 -17.84 -1.33
N VAL A 167 0.31 -16.74 -1.69
CA VAL A 167 -0.08 -16.45 -3.09
C VAL A 167 1.13 -16.48 -4.03
N ARG A 168 2.27 -15.93 -3.61
CA ARG A 168 3.50 -15.96 -4.41
C ARG A 168 3.92 -17.38 -4.76
N SER A 169 3.79 -18.32 -3.81
CA SER A 169 4.13 -19.73 -4.02
C SER A 169 3.16 -20.42 -4.97
N GLU A 170 1.86 -20.07 -4.89
CA GLU A 170 0.80 -20.64 -5.72
C GLU A 170 0.91 -20.20 -7.19
N ILE A 171 1.41 -18.98 -7.46
CA ILE A 171 1.42 -18.41 -8.81
C ILE A 171 2.81 -18.39 -9.48
N ILE A 172 3.80 -19.05 -8.89
CA ILE A 172 5.20 -18.97 -9.34
C ILE A 172 5.38 -19.40 -10.80
N GLU A 173 4.58 -20.36 -11.28
CA GLU A 173 4.67 -20.91 -12.63
C GLU A 173 4.03 -20.00 -13.70
N HIS A 174 3.29 -18.97 -13.27
CA HIS A 174 2.55 -18.09 -14.19
C HIS A 174 3.33 -16.85 -14.62
N ASN A 175 4.62 -16.74 -14.29
CA ASN A 175 5.45 -15.56 -14.56
C ASN A 175 4.83 -14.26 -14.01
N VAL A 176 4.13 -14.36 -12.88
CA VAL A 176 3.56 -13.23 -12.13
C VAL A 176 4.41 -12.96 -10.88
N HIS A 177 4.81 -11.72 -10.69
CA HIS A 177 5.67 -11.35 -9.56
C HIS A 177 4.87 -10.67 -8.46
N VAL A 178 5.14 -11.03 -7.22
CA VAL A 178 4.56 -10.40 -6.02
C VAL A 178 5.66 -9.62 -5.30
N THR A 179 5.42 -8.32 -5.08
CA THR A 179 6.32 -7.42 -4.36
C THR A 179 5.60 -6.82 -3.16
N LEU A 180 6.11 -7.03 -1.96
CA LEU A 180 5.64 -6.38 -0.74
C LEU A 180 6.49 -5.15 -0.47
N ILE A 181 5.84 -4.02 -0.32
CA ILE A 181 6.46 -2.74 0.02
C ILE A 181 6.17 -2.44 1.49
N ALA A 182 7.21 -2.28 2.29
CA ALA A 182 7.09 -1.95 3.71
C ALA A 182 7.64 -0.53 3.99
N PRO A 183 6.81 0.52 3.84
CA PRO A 183 7.24 1.87 4.19
C PRO A 183 7.49 2.03 5.68
N GLY A 184 8.58 2.72 6.01
CA GLY A 184 8.79 3.33 7.31
C GLY A 184 8.07 4.69 7.39
N ARG A 185 8.76 5.69 7.94
CA ARG A 185 8.20 7.05 8.03
C ARG A 185 8.21 7.74 6.65
N VAL A 186 7.04 8.12 6.18
CA VAL A 186 6.85 8.91 4.95
C VAL A 186 5.97 10.11 5.28
N ALA A 187 6.39 11.30 4.90
CA ALA A 187 5.64 12.55 5.12
C ALA A 187 4.38 12.56 4.25
N THR A 188 3.27 12.12 4.82
CA THR A 188 1.93 12.02 4.21
C THR A 188 0.88 12.37 5.27
N ASP A 189 -0.38 12.49 4.88
CA ASP A 189 -1.49 12.68 5.82
C ASP A 189 -2.00 11.37 6.45
N VAL A 190 -1.29 10.25 6.30
CA VAL A 190 -1.71 8.96 6.86
C VAL A 190 -1.85 8.99 8.38
N GLY A 191 -0.97 9.75 9.07
CA GLY A 191 -1.07 9.95 10.51
C GLY A 191 -2.29 10.77 10.89
N LYS A 192 -2.55 11.85 10.16
CA LYS A 192 -3.72 12.72 10.36
C LYS A 192 -5.04 11.97 10.16
N ASN A 193 -5.07 11.07 9.18
CA ASN A 193 -6.24 10.25 8.85
C ASN A 193 -6.29 8.92 9.63
N ALA A 194 -5.33 8.65 10.53
CA ALA A 194 -5.32 7.45 11.35
C ALA A 194 -6.57 7.41 12.25
N LEU A 195 -7.13 6.22 12.45
CA LEU A 195 -8.25 6.04 13.34
C LEU A 195 -7.78 6.03 14.80
N THR A 196 -8.45 6.79 15.65
CA THR A 196 -8.26 6.77 17.11
C THR A 196 -8.92 5.53 17.73
N ALA A 197 -8.84 5.40 19.04
CA ALA A 197 -9.45 4.29 19.78
C ALA A 197 -10.97 4.15 19.57
N ASN A 198 -11.67 5.24 19.34
CA ASN A 198 -13.11 5.29 19.05
C ASN A 198 -13.46 5.39 17.55
N GLY A 199 -12.46 5.28 16.65
CA GLY A 199 -12.67 5.28 15.20
C GLY A 199 -12.76 6.65 14.55
N GLU A 200 -12.56 7.73 15.31
CA GLU A 200 -12.50 9.08 14.77
C GLU A 200 -11.11 9.37 14.16
N PRO A 201 -11.00 10.29 13.18
CA PRO A 201 -9.71 10.71 12.66
C PRO A 201 -8.82 11.35 13.73
N TYR A 202 -7.56 10.96 13.79
CA TYR A 202 -6.59 11.49 14.77
C TYR A 202 -6.32 12.99 14.61
N GLY A 203 -6.51 13.55 13.41
CA GLY A 203 -6.48 14.99 13.13
C GLY A 203 -5.10 15.65 13.10
N ARG A 204 -4.03 14.96 13.48
CA ARG A 204 -2.65 15.48 13.50
C ARG A 204 -1.65 14.42 13.06
N ASN A 205 -0.48 14.85 12.62
CA ASN A 205 0.61 13.95 12.29
C ASN A 205 1.47 13.65 13.52
N ASP A 206 2.00 12.43 13.61
CA ASP A 206 2.91 12.02 14.68
C ASP A 206 4.17 12.89 14.73
N ARG A 207 4.71 13.09 15.92
CA ARG A 207 6.02 13.74 16.12
C ARG A 207 7.08 12.94 15.35
N GLY A 208 7.74 13.57 14.39
CA GLY A 208 8.76 12.93 13.56
C GLY A 208 8.29 12.44 12.19
N HIS A 209 7.01 12.55 11.85
CA HIS A 209 6.49 12.21 10.52
C HIS A 209 7.24 13.01 9.43
N ASN A 210 7.48 14.29 9.66
CA ASN A 210 8.24 15.17 8.76
C ASN A 210 9.74 14.83 8.63
N LYS A 211 10.27 13.94 9.49
CA LYS A 211 11.68 13.46 9.40
C LYS A 211 11.83 12.29 8.44
N GLY A 212 10.73 11.69 7.97
CA GLY A 212 10.70 10.59 7.03
C GLY A 212 11.14 10.94 5.61
N LEU A 213 10.88 10.03 4.67
CA LEU A 213 10.97 10.31 3.24
C LEU A 213 9.81 11.22 2.82
N THR A 214 10.00 12.03 1.78
CA THR A 214 8.86 12.64 1.09
C THR A 214 8.09 11.57 0.33
N SER A 215 6.80 11.83 0.00
CA SER A 215 5.99 10.90 -0.82
C SER A 215 6.66 10.61 -2.15
N THR A 216 7.24 11.61 -2.80
CA THR A 216 7.97 11.46 -4.07
C THR A 216 9.22 10.59 -3.91
N GLN A 217 10.00 10.79 -2.84
CA GLN A 217 11.18 9.94 -2.57
C GLN A 217 10.78 8.48 -2.32
N ALA A 218 9.69 8.28 -1.57
CA ALA A 218 9.14 6.94 -1.34
C ALA A 218 8.67 6.31 -2.66
N ALA A 219 7.90 7.03 -3.47
CA ALA A 219 7.42 6.57 -4.77
C ALA A 219 8.58 6.13 -5.69
N ARG A 220 9.64 6.91 -5.82
CA ARG A 220 10.81 6.55 -6.64
C ARG A 220 11.49 5.28 -6.18
N ARG A 221 11.60 5.07 -4.85
CA ARG A 221 12.15 3.82 -4.29
C ARG A 221 11.22 2.63 -4.52
N ILE A 222 9.91 2.84 -4.41
CA ILE A 222 8.88 1.85 -4.72
C ILE A 222 8.99 1.41 -6.17
N LEU A 223 8.99 2.35 -7.13
CA LEU A 223 9.14 2.02 -8.54
C LEU A 223 10.44 1.30 -8.85
N SER A 224 11.53 1.66 -8.17
CA SER A 224 12.81 0.93 -8.28
C SER A 224 12.69 -0.52 -7.78
N ALA A 225 11.98 -0.76 -6.67
CA ALA A 225 11.74 -2.10 -6.14
C ALA A 225 10.86 -2.94 -7.10
N ILE A 226 9.83 -2.33 -7.69
CA ILE A 226 8.96 -2.95 -8.70
C ILE A 226 9.78 -3.32 -9.95
N LYS A 227 10.55 -2.39 -10.48
CA LYS A 227 11.43 -2.63 -11.64
C LYS A 227 12.39 -3.79 -11.40
N SER A 228 12.95 -3.87 -10.20
CA SER A 228 13.90 -4.93 -9.80
C SER A 228 13.20 -6.22 -9.35
N LYS A 229 11.87 -6.30 -9.43
CA LYS A 229 11.05 -7.46 -9.02
C LYS A 229 11.40 -7.97 -7.62
N LYS A 230 11.66 -7.05 -6.68
CA LYS A 230 11.99 -7.42 -5.30
C LYS A 230 10.80 -8.14 -4.65
N ARG A 231 11.07 -9.21 -3.91
CA ARG A 231 10.03 -9.92 -3.15
C ARG A 231 9.50 -9.08 -2.00
N GLU A 232 10.40 -8.39 -1.29
CA GLU A 232 10.11 -7.47 -0.20
C GLU A 232 11.07 -6.27 -0.28
N ALA A 233 10.56 -5.06 0.01
CA ALA A 233 11.38 -3.86 0.05
C ALA A 233 10.95 -2.94 1.20
N VAL A 234 11.86 -2.70 2.14
CA VAL A 234 11.68 -1.69 3.18
C VAL A 234 12.00 -0.31 2.58
N ILE A 235 11.03 0.59 2.62
CA ILE A 235 11.14 1.94 2.05
C ILE A 235 11.29 2.95 3.20
N ALA A 236 12.52 3.14 3.63
CA ALA A 236 12.86 4.05 4.72
C ALA A 236 14.22 4.70 4.49
N LYS A 237 14.54 5.76 5.22
CA LYS A 237 15.91 6.26 5.28
C LYS A 237 16.79 5.19 5.94
N TRP A 238 18.04 5.05 5.51
CA TRP A 238 18.96 4.04 6.03
C TRP A 238 19.23 4.16 7.55
N ASN A 239 19.10 5.38 8.09
CA ASN A 239 19.23 5.72 9.51
C ASN A 239 17.89 5.80 10.25
N ASP A 240 16.78 5.36 9.63
CA ASP A 240 15.49 5.33 10.28
C ASP A 240 15.44 4.17 11.29
N ILE A 241 15.01 4.49 12.50
CA ILE A 241 14.84 3.50 13.57
C ILE A 241 13.89 2.35 13.14
N ALA A 242 12.92 2.65 12.30
CA ALA A 242 11.99 1.66 11.75
C ALA A 242 12.73 0.63 10.89
N TRP A 243 13.70 1.06 10.06
CA TRP A 243 14.55 0.17 9.27
C TRP A 243 15.41 -0.73 10.18
N LEU A 244 16.05 -0.11 11.17
CA LEU A 244 16.89 -0.84 12.13
C LEU A 244 16.09 -1.86 12.94
N ALA A 245 14.88 -1.51 13.38
CA ALA A 245 14.02 -2.39 14.17
C ALA A 245 13.68 -3.69 13.44
N VAL A 246 13.43 -3.64 12.11
CA VAL A 246 13.16 -4.84 11.29
C VAL A 246 14.34 -5.81 11.34
N TYR A 247 15.56 -5.32 11.16
CA TYR A 247 16.74 -6.18 11.16
C TYR A 247 17.08 -6.68 12.55
N ILE A 248 16.98 -5.84 13.59
CA ILE A 248 17.19 -6.29 14.97
C ILE A 248 16.20 -7.40 15.34
N ARG A 249 14.92 -7.25 14.96
CA ARG A 249 13.91 -8.29 15.22
C ARG A 249 14.25 -9.62 14.53
N LYS A 250 14.74 -9.57 13.29
CA LYS A 250 15.10 -10.77 12.52
C LYS A 250 16.35 -11.47 13.08
N LEU A 251 17.37 -10.71 13.48
CA LEU A 251 18.69 -11.23 13.85
C LEU A 251 18.87 -11.41 15.37
N ALA A 252 18.25 -10.57 16.18
CA ALA A 252 18.38 -10.55 17.63
C ALA A 252 17.04 -10.26 18.33
N PRO A 253 16.04 -11.18 18.26
CA PRO A 253 14.69 -10.92 18.75
C PRO A 253 14.64 -10.55 20.24
N ARG A 254 15.51 -11.14 21.08
CA ARG A 254 15.58 -10.80 22.51
C ARG A 254 15.99 -9.33 22.72
N LEU A 255 16.96 -8.85 21.95
CA LEU A 255 17.41 -7.44 21.99
C LEU A 255 16.28 -6.52 21.51
N TYR A 256 15.58 -6.91 20.42
CA TYR A 256 14.44 -6.15 19.92
C TYR A 256 13.39 -5.94 21.03
N PHE A 257 12.92 -7.00 21.68
CA PHE A 257 11.90 -6.88 22.73
C PHE A 257 12.38 -6.12 23.95
N PHE A 258 13.68 -6.20 24.29
CA PHE A 258 14.26 -5.37 25.36
C PHE A 258 14.23 -3.88 25.00
N LEU A 259 14.60 -3.53 23.77
CA LEU A 259 14.58 -2.14 23.29
C LEU A 259 13.16 -1.61 23.08
N ALA A 260 12.26 -2.43 22.57
CA ALA A 260 10.85 -2.05 22.30
C ALA A 260 10.12 -1.57 23.57
N ARG A 261 10.49 -2.09 24.76
CA ARG A 261 9.96 -1.61 26.04
C ARG A 261 10.34 -0.16 26.35
N ARG A 262 11.45 0.34 25.77
CA ARG A 262 12.01 1.68 26.05
C ARG A 262 11.72 2.68 24.93
N ILE A 263 11.38 2.22 23.74
CA ILE A 263 11.02 3.07 22.62
C ILE A 263 9.53 3.41 22.76
N VAL A 264 9.28 4.50 23.45
CA VAL A 264 7.96 5.12 23.44
C VAL A 264 7.77 5.73 22.06
N ALA A 265 6.69 5.37 21.40
CA ALA A 265 6.34 5.88 20.07
C ALA A 265 6.14 7.40 20.10
#